data_21b2e80f7d3e9200ecfc83a69a16d09a
#
_entry.id   21b2e80f7d3e9200ecfc83a69a16d09a
#
_cell.length_a   1.000
_cell.length_b   1.000
_cell.length_c   1.000
_cell.angle_alpha   90.00
_cell.angle_beta   90.00
_cell.angle_gamma   90.00
#
_symmetry.space_group_name_H-M   'P 1'
#
loop_
_entity.id
_entity.type
_entity.pdbx_description
1 polymer ?
#
loop_
_entity_poly.entity_id
_entity_poly.type
_entity_poly.pdbx_seq_one_letter_code
_entity_poly.pdbx_strand_id
1 'polypeptide(L)' 'MSFQIQSTPYTQFPLRIDHNLHERFTRISSTTRIPKSTLGRLGITRLLNEIESKGITRVLQEMETE' A
#
# COMPACT_ATOMS: atom_id res chain seq x y z
N MET A 1 24.23 -11.39 16.30
CA MET A 1 23.77 -11.04 15.92
C MET A 1 23.59 -10.68 15.12
N SER A 2 23.41 -10.72 15.18
CA SER A 2 22.86 -10.21 14.65
C SER A 2 22.35 -9.93 13.85
N PHE A 3 22.18 -10.07 13.83
CA PHE A 3 21.48 -9.62 13.27
C PHE A 3 20.90 -9.22 12.73
N GLN A 4 21.00 -9.43 12.77
CA GLN A 4 20.35 -8.96 12.41
C GLN A 4 19.65 -8.55 11.95
N ILE A 5 19.72 -8.78 12.33
CA ILE A 5 19.02 -8.46 11.99
C ILE A 5 18.69 -7.76 11.49
N GLN A 6 18.62 -7.66 11.57
CA GLN A 6 18.22 -6.98 11.12
C GLN A 6 17.94 -6.29 10.57
N SER A 7 17.99 -6.45 10.81
CA SER A 7 18.18 -5.45 10.15
C SER A 7 17.20 -4.63 9.42
N THR A 8 16.27 -5.00 8.67
CA THR A 8 15.24 -4.10 8.23
C THR A 8 14.03 -4.35 9.01
N PRO A 9 13.97 -3.78 10.14
CA PRO A 9 12.82 -3.99 10.96
C PRO A 9 11.61 -3.37 10.29
N TYR A 10 10.54 -4.10 10.27
CA TYR A 10 9.28 -3.57 9.81
C TYR A 10 8.64 -2.79 10.95
N THR A 11 8.13 -1.64 10.62
CA THR A 11 7.36 -0.84 11.57
C THR A 11 5.90 -1.15 11.37
N GLN A 12 5.19 -1.38 12.45
CA GLN A 12 3.76 -1.58 12.35
C GLN A 12 3.07 -0.27 12.00
N PHE A 13 2.16 -0.34 11.06
CA PHE A 13 1.46 0.83 10.58
C PHE A 13 -0.02 0.49 10.51
N PRO A 14 -0.75 0.61 11.61
CA PRO A 14 -2.16 0.25 11.62
C PRO A 14 -2.95 1.15 10.70
N LEU A 15 -3.77 0.55 9.87
CA LEU A 15 -4.53 1.28 8.89
C LEU A 15 -5.96 0.79 8.90
N ARG A 16 -6.89 1.72 9.04
CA ARG A 16 -8.31 1.39 8.97
C ARG A 16 -8.80 1.59 7.55
N ILE A 17 -9.43 0.58 7.01
CA ILE A 17 -10.03 0.65 5.69
C ILE A 17 -11.48 0.24 5.81
N ASP A 18 -12.32 0.80 4.95
CA ASP A 18 -13.72 0.47 5.02
C ASP A 18 -13.97 -0.93 4.47
N HIS A 19 -15.18 -1.40 4.71
CA HIS A 19 -15.54 -2.77 4.38
C HIS A 19 -15.45 -3.04 2.87
N ASN A 20 -15.91 -2.10 2.07
CA ASN A 20 -15.89 -2.28 0.62
C ASN A 20 -14.47 -2.37 0.09
N LEU A 21 -13.60 -1.52 0.59
CA LEU A 21 -12.21 -1.55 0.16
C LEU A 21 -11.56 -2.84 0.58
N HIS A 22 -11.87 -3.31 1.78
CA HIS A 22 -11.32 -4.57 2.27
C HIS A 22 -11.76 -5.73 1.39
N GLU A 23 -13.02 -5.74 0.96
CA GLU A 23 -13.50 -6.81 0.10
C GLU A 23 -12.81 -6.81 -1.25
N ARG A 24 -12.61 -5.62 -1.83
CA ARG A 24 -11.90 -5.51 -3.09
C ARG A 24 -10.47 -6.03 -2.93
N PHE A 25 -9.83 -5.68 -1.84
CA PHE A 25 -8.48 -6.09 -1.54
C PHE A 25 -8.39 -7.60 -1.40
N THR A 26 -9.34 -8.18 -0.67
CA THR A 26 -9.39 -9.62 -0.48
C THR A 26 -9.57 -10.34 -1.80
N ARG A 27 -10.44 -9.82 -2.66
CA ARG A 27 -10.70 -10.42 -3.96
C ARG A 27 -9.45 -10.42 -4.83
N ILE A 28 -8.77 -9.29 -4.88
CA ILE A 28 -7.54 -9.19 -5.67
C ILE A 28 -6.47 -10.13 -5.12
N SER A 29 -6.35 -10.18 -3.81
CA SER A 29 -5.39 -11.06 -3.17
C SER A 29 -5.64 -12.52 -3.56
N SER A 30 -6.91 -12.93 -3.52
CA SER A 30 -7.28 -14.28 -3.90
C SER A 30 -6.98 -14.59 -5.36
N THR A 31 -7.35 -13.66 -6.23
CA THR A 31 -7.20 -13.86 -7.66
C THR A 31 -5.73 -13.91 -8.08
N THR A 32 -4.92 -13.06 -7.50
CA THR A 32 -3.51 -12.97 -7.88
C THR A 32 -2.62 -13.88 -7.07
N ARG A 33 -3.15 -14.39 -5.95
CA ARG A 33 -2.37 -15.19 -5.00
C ARG A 33 -1.22 -14.41 -4.38
N ILE A 34 -1.39 -13.09 -4.30
CA ILE A 34 -0.43 -12.22 -3.65
C ILE A 34 -1.00 -11.86 -2.28
N PRO A 35 -0.23 -12.07 -1.20
CA PRO A 35 -0.73 -11.75 0.14
C PRO A 35 -1.14 -10.29 0.26
N LYS A 36 -2.16 -10.04 1.06
CA LYS A 36 -2.67 -8.67 1.25
C LYS A 36 -1.58 -7.74 1.76
N SER A 37 -0.71 -8.22 2.63
CA SER A 37 0.36 -7.36 3.16
C SER A 37 1.31 -6.92 2.04
N THR A 38 1.60 -7.83 1.11
CA THR A 38 2.46 -7.49 -0.02
C THR A 38 1.78 -6.48 -0.93
N LEU A 39 0.50 -6.71 -1.23
CA LEU A 39 -0.26 -5.77 -2.05
C LEU A 39 -0.31 -4.41 -1.39
N GLY A 40 -0.50 -4.37 -0.08
CA GLY A 40 -0.54 -3.10 0.65
C GLY A 40 0.76 -2.35 0.54
N ARG A 41 1.88 -3.05 0.73
CA ARG A 41 3.18 -2.41 0.64
C ARG A 41 3.45 -1.89 -0.78
N LEU A 42 3.09 -2.69 -1.78
CA LEU A 42 3.27 -2.26 -3.16
C LEU A 42 2.43 -1.03 -3.47
N GLY A 43 1.18 -1.03 -3.01
CA GLY A 43 0.30 0.09 -3.25
C GLY A 43 0.78 1.36 -2.58
N ILE A 44 1.22 1.25 -1.34
CA ILE A 44 1.73 2.40 -0.61
C ILE A 44 2.99 2.94 -1.27
N THR A 45 3.89 2.04 -1.65
CA THR A 45 5.13 2.45 -2.31
C THR A 45 4.82 3.21 -3.60
N ARG A 46 3.90 2.68 -4.39
CA ARG A 46 3.52 3.31 -5.65
C ARG A 46 2.91 4.69 -5.41
N LEU A 47 2.03 4.79 -4.42
CA LEU A 47 1.40 6.06 -4.10
C LEU A 47 2.44 7.10 -3.69
N LEU A 48 3.37 6.71 -2.82
CA LEU A 48 4.39 7.64 -2.37
C LEU A 48 5.29 8.08 -3.52
N ASN A 49 5.63 7.16 -4.40
CA ASN A 49 6.43 7.52 -5.57
C ASN A 49 5.71 8.53 -6.44
N GLU A 50 4.41 8.36 -6.62
CA GLU A 50 3.64 9.31 -7.42
C GLU A 50 3.57 10.67 -6.76
N ILE A 51 3.37 10.70 -5.45
CA ILE A 51 3.31 11.97 -4.73
C ILE A 51 4.65 12.69 -4.81
N GLU A 52 5.74 11.95 -4.65
CA GLU A 52 7.07 12.56 -4.71
C GLU A 52 7.39 13.08 -6.10
N SER A 53 6.83 12.45 -7.13
CA SER A 53 7.06 12.83 -8.51
C SER A 53 6.15 13.97 -8.96
N LYS A 54 4.86 13.89 -8.63
CA LYS A 54 3.86 14.82 -9.17
C LYS A 54 3.34 15.81 -8.13
N GLY A 55 3.50 15.51 -6.84
CA GLY A 55 2.92 16.30 -5.79
C GLY A 55 1.54 15.80 -5.41
N ILE A 56 1.17 16.02 -4.14
CA ILE A 56 -0.06 15.47 -3.62
C ILE A 56 -1.30 16.06 -4.30
N THR A 57 -1.25 17.35 -4.62
CA THR A 57 -2.40 18.00 -5.24
C THR A 57 -2.74 17.35 -6.58
N ARG A 58 -1.71 17.08 -7.39
CA ARG A 58 -1.94 16.48 -8.69
C ARG A 58 -2.47 15.06 -8.56
N VAL A 59 -1.92 14.30 -7.62
CA VAL A 59 -2.37 12.93 -7.41
C VAL A 59 -3.83 12.92 -6.99
N LEU A 60 -4.21 13.81 -6.07
CA LEU A 60 -5.60 13.89 -5.63
C LEU A 60 -6.52 14.30 -6.76
N GLN A 61 -6.09 15.22 -7.61
CA GLN A 61 -6.90 15.63 -8.77
C GLN A 61 -7.13 14.47 -9.71
N GLU A 62 -6.09 13.68 -9.96
CA GLU A 62 -6.23 12.53 -10.84
C GLU A 62 -7.20 11.50 -10.27
N MET A 63 -7.18 11.34 -8.96
CA MET A 63 -8.09 10.41 -8.31
C MET A 63 -9.52 10.89 -8.39
N GLU A 64 -9.73 12.21 -8.34
CA GLU A 64 -11.07 12.78 -8.36
C GLU A 64 -11.71 12.73 -9.74
N THR A 65 -10.90 12.70 -10.78
CA THR A 65 -11.43 12.71 -12.14
C THR A 65 -11.85 11.35 -12.62
N GLU A 66 -11.67 10.36 -11.80
CA GLU A 66 -12.16 9.04 -12.15
C GLU A 66 -13.63 8.90 -11.82
#